data_4996addbc06ee6bfc139bcce90fa4929
#
_entry.id   4996addbc06ee6bfc139bcce90fa4929
#
_cell.length_a   1.000
_cell.length_b   1.000
_cell.length_c   1.000
_cell.angle_alpha   90.00
_cell.angle_beta   90.00
_cell.angle_gamma   90.00
#
_symmetry.space_group_name_H-M   'P 1'
#
loop_
_entity.id
_entity.type
_entity.pdbx_description
1 polymer ?
#
loop_
_entity_poly.entity_id
_entity_poly.type
_entity_poly.pdbx_seq_one_letter_code
_entity_poly.pdbx_strand_id
1 'polypeptide(L)'
;MTIKKGIYAASMSVFKDDLSLDANSYRIRVGHTIVAQDKVYVDRKLAMPSDETQLKIQGIQVKDPTFGLESIWIEQHLVSKAEANHYMIIEPEAVIATHLNNILLRYSGDLISQDDVQSLLDNLGKSNPQLIQSVVPKLVPLHHLTIILRNLLVERVPINDLKKILEALTNLSERKLSPEELSEAVRPAISSLLIQKISNINESLNVVTFNPEFEQMLIAMSKKSGSEGILIDPELVL
;
A
#
# COMPACT_ATOMS: atom_id res chain seq x y z
N MET A 1 -10.17 -13.99 9.96
CA MET A 1 -8.80 -13.44 10.12
C MET A 1 -8.90 -11.93 9.95
N THR A 2 -8.76 -11.16 11.02
CA THR A 2 -8.89 -9.68 10.96
C THR A 2 -7.49 -9.12 10.78
N ILE A 3 -7.19 -8.59 9.61
CA ILE A 3 -5.90 -7.91 9.36
C ILE A 3 -5.97 -6.53 10.02
N LYS A 4 -5.57 -6.46 11.29
CA LYS A 4 -5.40 -5.20 12.03
C LYS A 4 -4.02 -4.63 11.73
N LYS A 5 -3.87 -3.90 10.65
CA LYS A 5 -2.79 -2.91 10.49
C LYS A 5 -3.21 -1.85 9.49
N GLY A 6 -3.95 -0.85 9.95
CA GLY A 6 -4.02 0.45 9.29
C GLY A 6 -4.63 0.53 7.88
N ILE A 7 -5.20 -0.55 7.38
CA ILE A 7 -5.87 -0.64 6.10
C ILE A 7 -7.32 -1.00 6.39
N TYR A 8 -8.22 -0.37 5.67
CA TYR A 8 -9.62 -0.71 5.65
C TYR A 8 -9.81 -2.24 5.53
N ALA A 9 -10.61 -2.83 6.42
CA ALA A 9 -10.92 -4.26 6.39
C ALA A 9 -11.97 -4.54 5.32
N ALA A 10 -11.54 -4.78 4.09
CA ALA A 10 -12.42 -5.27 3.03
C ALA A 10 -13.04 -6.62 3.43
N SER A 11 -14.29 -6.85 3.07
CA SER A 11 -14.91 -8.15 3.25
C SER A 11 -14.25 -9.17 2.34
N MET A 12 -13.85 -10.32 2.91
CA MET A 12 -13.19 -11.38 2.16
C MET A 12 -14.01 -12.67 2.27
N SER A 13 -14.26 -13.29 1.13
CA SER A 13 -14.87 -14.62 1.05
C SER A 13 -13.83 -15.65 0.62
N VAL A 14 -13.80 -16.79 1.30
CA VAL A 14 -12.90 -17.90 0.98
C VAL A 14 -13.74 -19.06 0.44
N PHE A 15 -13.42 -19.50 -0.77
CA PHE A 15 -14.02 -20.67 -1.40
C PHE A 15 -13.01 -21.80 -1.37
N LYS A 16 -13.48 -23.00 -1.00
CA LYS A 16 -12.67 -24.24 -0.99
C LYS A 16 -13.10 -25.13 -2.14
N ASP A 17 -12.20 -26.02 -2.54
CA ASP A 17 -12.48 -27.09 -3.52
C ASP A 17 -13.00 -26.55 -4.87
N ASP A 18 -12.38 -25.46 -5.37
CA ASP A 18 -12.64 -24.95 -6.71
C ASP A 18 -12.05 -25.90 -7.78
N LEU A 19 -12.93 -26.69 -8.42
CA LEU A 19 -12.57 -27.67 -9.44
C LEU A 19 -11.93 -27.04 -10.69
N SER A 20 -11.96 -25.72 -10.83
CA SER A 20 -11.30 -25.02 -11.94
C SER A 20 -9.81 -24.75 -11.69
N LEU A 21 -9.30 -25.13 -10.52
CA LEU A 21 -7.90 -24.98 -10.10
C LEU A 21 -7.19 -26.34 -10.04
N ASP A 22 -5.92 -26.34 -10.39
CA ASP A 22 -5.05 -27.49 -10.13
C ASP A 22 -4.91 -27.72 -8.62
N ALA A 23 -4.59 -28.98 -8.27
CA ALA A 23 -4.35 -29.35 -6.87
C ALA A 23 -3.29 -28.45 -6.23
N ASN A 24 -3.52 -28.04 -4.99
CA ASN A 24 -2.66 -27.16 -4.21
C ASN A 24 -2.46 -25.75 -4.79
N SER A 25 -3.30 -25.35 -5.75
CA SER A 25 -3.30 -23.99 -6.30
C SER A 25 -4.30 -23.12 -5.55
N TYR A 26 -4.00 -21.82 -5.52
CA TYR A 26 -4.93 -20.82 -5.02
C TYR A 26 -5.06 -19.66 -6.01
N ARG A 27 -6.18 -18.95 -5.93
CA ARG A 27 -6.49 -17.82 -6.78
C ARG A 27 -7.05 -16.68 -5.94
N ILE A 28 -6.58 -15.47 -6.21
CA ILE A 28 -7.06 -14.25 -5.56
C ILE A 28 -7.83 -13.44 -6.59
N ARG A 29 -9.02 -12.98 -6.19
CA ARG A 29 -9.86 -12.10 -7.00
C ARG A 29 -10.13 -10.80 -6.25
N VAL A 30 -10.17 -9.71 -6.98
CA VAL A 30 -10.69 -8.42 -6.53
C VAL A 30 -11.94 -8.13 -7.36
N GLY A 31 -13.10 -8.12 -6.71
CA GLY A 31 -14.38 -8.17 -7.41
C GLY A 31 -14.47 -9.42 -8.29
N HIS A 32 -14.67 -9.24 -9.59
CA HIS A 32 -14.73 -10.32 -10.57
C HIS A 32 -13.40 -10.60 -11.28
N THR A 33 -12.38 -9.78 -11.05
CA THR A 33 -11.09 -9.88 -11.74
C THR A 33 -10.13 -10.80 -10.98
N ILE A 34 -9.53 -11.76 -11.68
CA ILE A 34 -8.44 -12.57 -11.17
C ILE A 34 -7.18 -11.70 -11.17
N VAL A 35 -6.62 -11.44 -10.00
CA VAL A 35 -5.45 -10.58 -9.81
C VAL A 35 -4.18 -11.36 -9.49
N ALA A 36 -4.33 -12.59 -9.01
CA ALA A 36 -3.22 -13.50 -8.76
C ALA A 36 -3.68 -14.96 -8.76
N GLN A 37 -2.77 -15.85 -9.13
CA GLN A 37 -2.93 -17.29 -9.01
C GLN A 37 -1.55 -17.91 -8.84
N ASP A 38 -1.42 -18.84 -7.91
CA ASP A 38 -0.16 -19.54 -7.67
C ASP A 38 -0.40 -20.90 -7.04
N LYS A 39 0.68 -21.65 -6.77
CA LYS A 39 0.68 -23.00 -6.22
C LYS A 39 1.52 -23.04 -4.96
N VAL A 40 1.04 -23.76 -3.95
CA VAL A 40 1.81 -24.09 -2.74
C VAL A 40 1.96 -25.60 -2.59
N TYR A 41 2.96 -26.03 -1.83
CA TYR A 41 3.21 -27.44 -1.56
C TYR A 41 3.06 -27.67 -0.06
N VAL A 42 1.94 -28.22 0.35
CA VAL A 42 1.54 -28.34 1.77
C VAL A 42 2.46 -29.25 2.61
N ASP A 43 3.17 -30.16 1.95
CA ASP A 43 4.16 -31.10 2.53
C ASP A 43 5.59 -30.55 2.50
N ARG A 44 5.79 -29.32 2.04
CA ARG A 44 7.10 -28.69 1.86
C ARG A 44 7.16 -27.33 2.54
N LYS A 45 8.37 -26.77 2.65
CA LYS A 45 8.65 -25.41 3.10
C LYS A 45 9.27 -24.62 1.96
N LEU A 46 8.96 -23.34 1.86
CA LEU A 46 9.62 -22.44 0.90
C LEU A 46 10.93 -21.94 1.50
N ALA A 47 12.04 -22.23 0.86
CA ALA A 47 13.35 -21.74 1.20
C ALA A 47 13.71 -20.56 0.27
N MET A 48 13.83 -19.37 0.83
CA MET A 48 14.25 -18.17 0.13
C MET A 48 15.72 -17.90 0.42
N PRO A 49 16.60 -17.78 -0.60
CA PRO A 49 18.01 -17.49 -0.37
C PRO A 49 18.19 -16.05 0.13
N SER A 50 19.14 -15.87 1.05
CA SER A 50 19.71 -14.54 1.38
C SER A 50 20.95 -14.28 0.52
N ASP A 51 21.47 -13.07 0.56
CA ASP A 51 22.71 -12.69 -0.16
C ASP A 51 23.94 -13.53 0.28
N GLU A 52 23.90 -14.10 1.48
CA GLU A 52 24.97 -14.93 2.05
C GLU A 52 24.84 -16.43 1.73
N THR A 53 23.84 -16.81 0.94
CA THR A 53 23.58 -18.22 0.61
C THR A 53 24.70 -18.80 -0.25
N GLN A 54 25.34 -19.89 0.22
CA GLN A 54 26.50 -20.49 -0.44
C GLN A 54 26.20 -21.81 -1.17
N LEU A 55 25.21 -22.56 -0.74
CA LEU A 55 24.95 -23.91 -1.27
C LEU A 55 23.56 -24.00 -1.92
N LYS A 56 23.52 -24.61 -3.10
CA LYS A 56 22.24 -25.00 -3.73
C LYS A 56 21.63 -26.19 -2.97
N ILE A 57 20.36 -26.06 -2.62
CA ILE A 57 19.58 -27.11 -1.97
C ILE A 57 18.66 -27.77 -3.00
N GLN A 58 18.47 -29.08 -2.85
CA GLN A 58 17.57 -29.84 -3.71
C GLN A 58 16.10 -29.52 -3.39
N GLY A 59 15.30 -29.31 -4.42
CA GLY A 59 13.87 -29.01 -4.28
C GLY A 59 13.25 -28.56 -5.60
N ILE A 60 12.01 -28.07 -5.49
CA ILE A 60 11.26 -27.53 -6.64
C ILE A 60 11.56 -26.05 -6.74
N GLN A 61 12.26 -25.64 -7.80
CA GLN A 61 12.57 -24.24 -8.06
C GLN A 61 11.32 -23.51 -8.51
N VAL A 62 11.07 -22.34 -7.90
CA VAL A 62 9.95 -21.45 -8.20
C VAL A 62 10.39 -20.00 -8.05
N LYS A 63 9.54 -19.09 -8.53
CA LYS A 63 9.59 -17.67 -8.12
C LYS A 63 8.58 -17.45 -7.01
N ASP A 64 9.00 -16.81 -5.93
CA ASP A 64 8.08 -16.40 -4.86
C ASP A 64 6.98 -15.50 -5.42
N PRO A 65 5.69 -15.79 -5.13
CA PRO A 65 4.57 -15.07 -5.72
C PRO A 65 4.45 -13.62 -5.27
N THR A 66 5.10 -13.26 -4.17
CA THR A 66 4.98 -11.91 -3.58
C THR A 66 6.03 -10.94 -4.12
N PHE A 67 7.30 -11.39 -4.17
CA PHE A 67 8.45 -10.56 -4.51
C PHE A 67 9.11 -10.96 -5.83
N GLY A 68 8.73 -12.12 -6.40
CA GLY A 68 9.32 -12.65 -7.62
C GLY A 68 10.75 -13.19 -7.45
N LEU A 69 11.18 -13.41 -6.22
CA LEU A 69 12.52 -13.90 -5.91
C LEU A 69 12.64 -15.39 -6.21
N GLU A 70 13.77 -15.82 -6.76
CA GLU A 70 14.09 -17.22 -6.96
C GLU A 70 14.10 -17.95 -5.61
N SER A 71 13.28 -19.00 -5.48
CA SER A 71 13.03 -19.71 -4.23
C SER A 71 12.89 -21.20 -4.51
N ILE A 72 12.94 -22.02 -3.47
CA ILE A 72 12.93 -23.47 -3.61
C ILE A 72 11.97 -24.09 -2.59
N TRP A 73 11.00 -24.90 -3.04
CA TRP A 73 10.21 -25.75 -2.16
C TRP A 73 11.00 -26.98 -1.76
N ILE A 74 11.39 -27.08 -0.49
CA ILE A 74 12.21 -28.16 0.08
C ILE A 74 11.38 -29.10 0.94
N GLU A 75 11.84 -30.33 1.08
CA GLU A 75 11.25 -31.32 2.00
C GLU A 75 11.64 -31.00 3.45
N GLN A 76 10.81 -31.44 4.40
CA GLN A 76 10.99 -31.16 5.82
C GLN A 76 12.37 -31.54 6.36
N HIS A 77 12.94 -32.65 5.88
CA HIS A 77 14.26 -33.14 6.34
C HIS A 77 15.44 -32.22 5.89
N LEU A 78 15.22 -31.34 4.92
CA LEU A 78 16.23 -30.42 4.41
C LEU A 78 16.20 -29.05 5.13
N VAL A 79 15.22 -28.80 5.99
CA VAL A 79 15.02 -27.48 6.64
C VAL A 79 16.26 -27.06 7.43
N SER A 80 16.76 -27.91 8.33
CA SER A 80 17.95 -27.58 9.13
C SER A 80 19.19 -27.30 8.28
N LYS A 81 19.33 -28.01 7.15
CA LYS A 81 20.41 -27.76 6.20
C LYS A 81 20.23 -26.43 5.47
N ALA A 82 18.99 -26.06 5.16
CA ALA A 82 18.67 -24.79 4.53
C ALA A 82 18.98 -23.61 5.45
N GLU A 83 18.53 -23.69 6.71
CA GLU A 83 18.79 -22.67 7.73
C GLU A 83 20.29 -22.48 7.98
N ALA A 84 21.07 -23.57 8.06
CA ALA A 84 22.52 -23.52 8.21
C ALA A 84 23.24 -22.86 7.00
N ASN A 85 22.57 -22.77 5.85
CA ASN A 85 23.06 -22.13 4.62
C ASN A 85 22.37 -20.80 4.34
N HIS A 86 21.87 -20.14 5.36
CA HIS A 86 21.28 -18.80 5.30
C HIS A 86 20.02 -18.70 4.42
N TYR A 87 19.25 -19.78 4.26
CA TYR A 87 17.92 -19.71 3.67
C TYR A 87 16.90 -19.31 4.74
N MET A 88 16.03 -18.37 4.38
CA MET A 88 14.84 -18.08 5.17
C MET A 88 13.77 -19.13 4.86
N ILE A 89 13.25 -19.80 5.88
CA ILE A 89 12.24 -20.85 5.74
C ILE A 89 10.85 -20.27 6.01
N ILE A 90 9.93 -20.52 5.08
CA ILE A 90 8.58 -19.98 5.10
C ILE A 90 7.57 -21.12 4.96
N GLU A 91 6.56 -21.11 5.84
CA GLU A 91 5.44 -22.04 5.81
C GLU A 91 4.52 -21.78 4.62
N PRO A 92 3.88 -22.79 4.01
CA PRO A 92 2.97 -22.62 2.88
C PRO A 92 1.85 -21.62 3.13
N GLU A 93 1.24 -21.65 4.31
CA GLU A 93 0.20 -20.72 4.72
C GLU A 93 0.73 -19.29 4.87
N ALA A 94 1.97 -19.12 5.28
CA ALA A 94 2.60 -17.81 5.37
C ALA A 94 2.88 -17.21 3.98
N VAL A 95 3.24 -18.06 3.00
CA VAL A 95 3.38 -17.64 1.60
C VAL A 95 2.06 -17.08 1.07
N ILE A 96 0.94 -17.83 1.25
CA ILE A 96 -0.39 -17.36 0.83
C ILE A 96 -0.77 -16.05 1.56
N ALA A 97 -0.56 -16.00 2.87
CA ALA A 97 -0.90 -14.83 3.67
C ALA A 97 -0.12 -13.58 3.25
N THR A 98 1.17 -13.73 2.95
CA THR A 98 2.03 -12.64 2.50
C THR A 98 1.63 -12.17 1.10
N HIS A 99 1.36 -13.11 0.18
CA HIS A 99 0.88 -12.78 -1.16
C HIS A 99 -0.48 -12.07 -1.11
N LEU A 100 -1.43 -12.58 -0.34
CA LEU A 100 -2.73 -11.92 -0.14
C LEU A 100 -2.57 -10.51 0.42
N ASN A 101 -1.71 -10.33 1.43
CA ASN A 101 -1.44 -9.00 1.99
C ASN A 101 -0.86 -8.04 0.95
N ASN A 102 0.06 -8.51 0.11
CA ASN A 102 0.62 -7.71 -0.98
C ASN A 102 -0.46 -7.28 -2.00
N ILE A 103 -1.35 -8.21 -2.37
CA ILE A 103 -2.48 -7.92 -3.27
C ILE A 103 -3.44 -6.91 -2.64
N LEU A 104 -3.80 -7.07 -1.35
CA LEU A 104 -4.65 -6.11 -0.64
C LEU A 104 -4.04 -4.70 -0.60
N LEU A 105 -2.73 -4.60 -0.42
CA LEU A 105 -2.02 -3.33 -0.47
C LEU A 105 -2.03 -2.70 -1.86
N ARG A 106 -1.82 -3.52 -2.89
CA ARG A 106 -1.77 -3.06 -4.29
C ARG A 106 -3.13 -2.56 -4.78
N TYR A 107 -4.21 -3.24 -4.40
CA TYR A 107 -5.57 -2.93 -4.83
C TYR A 107 -6.37 -2.18 -3.75
N SER A 108 -5.70 -1.60 -2.77
CA SER A 108 -6.37 -0.94 -1.63
C SER A 108 -7.32 0.20 -2.05
N GLY A 109 -6.96 0.95 -3.11
CA GLY A 109 -7.83 1.97 -3.67
C GLY A 109 -9.09 1.41 -4.32
N ASP A 110 -9.00 0.24 -4.97
CA ASP A 110 -10.15 -0.39 -5.63
C ASP A 110 -11.09 -1.07 -4.63
N LEU A 111 -10.57 -1.43 -3.46
CA LEU A 111 -11.32 -2.12 -2.42
C LEU A 111 -12.21 -1.21 -1.59
N ILE A 112 -11.98 0.10 -1.57
CA ILE A 112 -12.81 1.04 -0.82
C ILE A 112 -13.96 1.58 -1.66
N SER A 113 -15.19 1.40 -1.19
CA SER A 113 -16.42 1.93 -1.81
C SER A 113 -16.89 3.22 -1.13
N GLN A 114 -17.89 3.89 -1.70
CA GLN A 114 -18.54 5.02 -1.04
C GLN A 114 -19.27 4.61 0.25
N ASP A 115 -19.86 3.41 0.29
CA ASP A 115 -20.53 2.90 1.48
C ASP A 115 -19.54 2.64 2.62
N ASP A 116 -18.32 2.22 2.27
CA ASP A 116 -17.25 2.05 3.24
C ASP A 116 -16.80 3.39 3.81
N VAL A 117 -16.64 4.40 2.94
CA VAL A 117 -16.33 5.78 3.37
C VAL A 117 -17.44 6.33 4.25
N GLN A 118 -18.70 6.12 3.89
CA GLN A 118 -19.83 6.51 4.74
C GLN A 118 -19.77 5.83 6.12
N SER A 119 -19.47 4.53 6.15
CA SER A 119 -19.32 3.79 7.41
C SER A 119 -18.18 4.33 8.28
N LEU A 120 -17.07 4.74 7.67
CA LEU A 120 -15.96 5.40 8.37
C LEU A 120 -16.38 6.75 8.95
N LEU A 121 -17.13 7.55 8.18
CA LEU A 121 -17.69 8.83 8.64
C LEU A 121 -18.69 8.65 9.78
N ASP A 122 -19.58 7.67 9.69
CA ASP A 122 -20.56 7.35 10.75
C ASP A 122 -19.86 6.96 12.05
N ASN A 123 -18.79 6.18 11.96
CA ASN A 123 -18.01 5.81 13.12
C ASN A 123 -17.27 7.01 13.74
N LEU A 124 -16.67 7.87 12.93
CA LEU A 124 -16.01 9.09 13.39
C LEU A 124 -17.04 10.09 13.94
N GLY A 125 -18.23 10.14 13.35
CA GLY A 125 -19.33 11.01 13.75
C GLY A 125 -19.85 10.76 15.16
N LYS A 126 -19.68 9.55 15.71
CA LYS A 126 -20.02 9.22 17.11
C LYS A 126 -19.23 10.07 18.11
N SER A 127 -18.00 10.43 17.78
CA SER A 127 -17.11 11.25 18.65
C SER A 127 -16.91 12.69 18.13
N ASN A 128 -17.07 12.91 16.83
CA ASN A 128 -16.81 14.20 16.18
C ASN A 128 -17.95 14.63 15.23
N PRO A 129 -19.22 14.74 15.69
CA PRO A 129 -20.37 14.99 14.82
C PRO A 129 -20.31 16.34 14.12
N GLN A 130 -19.79 17.38 14.78
CA GLN A 130 -19.69 18.72 14.20
C GLN A 130 -18.68 18.77 13.05
N LEU A 131 -17.55 18.06 13.15
CA LEU A 131 -16.57 17.98 12.09
C LEU A 131 -17.19 17.36 10.83
N ILE A 132 -17.86 16.21 10.99
CA ILE A 132 -18.53 15.56 9.86
C ILE A 132 -19.53 16.51 9.20
N GLN A 133 -20.45 17.10 9.96
CA GLN A 133 -21.48 18.00 9.44
C GLN A 133 -20.92 19.24 8.76
N SER A 134 -19.74 19.71 9.16
CA SER A 134 -19.09 20.88 8.55
C SER A 134 -18.37 20.54 7.24
N VAL A 135 -17.86 19.32 7.10
CA VAL A 135 -17.04 18.92 5.94
C VAL A 135 -17.89 18.20 4.88
N VAL A 136 -18.66 17.18 5.28
CA VAL A 136 -19.41 16.33 4.35
C VAL A 136 -20.91 16.51 4.55
N PRO A 137 -21.70 16.82 3.52
CA PRO A 137 -21.30 17.07 2.11
C PRO A 137 -20.95 18.53 1.80
N LYS A 138 -20.93 19.43 2.80
CA LYS A 138 -20.93 20.89 2.57
C LYS A 138 -19.68 21.40 1.84
N LEU A 139 -18.50 20.97 2.27
CA LEU A 139 -17.22 21.40 1.69
C LEU A 139 -16.72 20.39 0.67
N VAL A 140 -16.83 19.11 1.00
CA VAL A 140 -16.38 17.99 0.17
C VAL A 140 -17.53 16.98 0.02
N PRO A 141 -18.08 16.80 -1.19
CA PRO A 141 -19.06 15.75 -1.44
C PRO A 141 -18.48 14.36 -1.17
N LEU A 142 -19.33 13.40 -0.76
CA LEU A 142 -18.90 12.05 -0.40
C LEU A 142 -18.08 11.36 -1.51
N HIS A 143 -18.49 11.54 -2.79
CA HIS A 143 -17.77 10.96 -3.92
C HIS A 143 -16.36 11.58 -4.11
N HIS A 144 -16.18 12.89 -3.86
CA HIS A 144 -14.85 13.52 -3.87
C HIS A 144 -13.99 12.99 -2.72
N LEU A 145 -14.55 12.89 -1.51
CA LEU A 145 -13.83 12.28 -0.38
C LEU A 145 -13.41 10.85 -0.69
N THR A 146 -14.27 10.08 -1.35
CA THR A 146 -13.94 8.71 -1.77
C THR A 146 -12.75 8.68 -2.74
N ILE A 147 -12.71 9.61 -3.71
CA ILE A 147 -11.57 9.75 -4.64
C ILE A 147 -10.29 10.12 -3.87
N ILE A 148 -10.36 11.09 -2.98
CA ILE A 148 -9.21 11.51 -2.16
C ILE A 148 -8.66 10.32 -1.35
N LEU A 149 -9.52 9.57 -0.67
CA LEU A 149 -9.09 8.42 0.12
C LEU A 149 -8.53 7.29 -0.75
N ARG A 150 -9.09 7.06 -1.94
CA ARG A 150 -8.56 6.11 -2.93
C ARG A 150 -7.16 6.49 -3.38
N ASN A 151 -6.94 7.74 -3.75
CA ASN A 151 -5.64 8.25 -4.18
C ASN A 151 -4.59 8.07 -3.08
N LEU A 152 -4.93 8.40 -1.83
CA LEU A 152 -4.04 8.16 -0.69
C LEU A 152 -3.71 6.67 -0.52
N LEU A 153 -4.70 5.78 -0.63
CA LEU A 153 -4.51 4.33 -0.50
C LEU A 153 -3.65 3.73 -1.62
N VAL A 154 -3.86 4.15 -2.88
CA VAL A 154 -3.04 3.72 -4.03
C VAL A 154 -1.56 4.00 -3.79
N GLU A 155 -1.25 5.13 -3.17
CA GLU A 155 0.11 5.51 -2.81
C GLU A 155 0.56 4.97 -1.44
N ARG A 156 -0.22 4.06 -0.87
CA ARG A 156 0.05 3.44 0.44
C ARG A 156 0.09 4.44 1.60
N VAL A 157 -0.54 5.59 1.44
CA VAL A 157 -0.71 6.58 2.50
C VAL A 157 -1.83 6.10 3.45
N PRO A 158 -1.58 6.01 4.76
CA PRO A 158 -2.59 5.52 5.71
C PRO A 158 -3.73 6.53 5.87
N ILE A 159 -4.97 6.02 5.85
CA ILE A 159 -6.19 6.81 6.08
C ILE A 159 -6.77 6.64 7.49
N ASN A 160 -6.00 6.05 8.40
CA ASN A 160 -6.45 5.71 9.77
C ASN A 160 -6.83 6.93 10.58
N ASP A 161 -6.15 8.05 10.35
CA ASP A 161 -6.45 9.32 11.00
C ASP A 161 -7.38 10.17 10.10
N LEU A 162 -8.57 9.60 9.82
CA LEU A 162 -9.58 10.28 9.01
C LEU A 162 -9.94 11.66 9.59
N LYS A 163 -9.85 11.83 10.93
CA LYS A 163 -10.08 13.11 11.57
C LYS A 163 -9.12 14.19 11.05
N LYS A 164 -7.82 13.92 11.05
CA LYS A 164 -6.82 14.87 10.53
C LYS A 164 -7.00 15.16 9.04
N ILE A 165 -7.38 14.14 8.26
CA ILE A 165 -7.67 14.34 6.84
C ILE A 165 -8.83 15.33 6.66
N LEU A 166 -9.93 15.15 7.40
CA LEU A 166 -11.09 16.04 7.33
C LEU A 166 -10.78 17.47 7.84
N GLU A 167 -10.01 17.60 8.92
CA GLU A 167 -9.52 18.89 9.42
C GLU A 167 -8.66 19.61 8.37
N ALA A 168 -7.79 18.88 7.68
CA ALA A 168 -6.98 19.45 6.59
C ALA A 168 -7.85 19.90 5.41
N LEU A 169 -8.85 19.08 5.02
CA LEU A 169 -9.80 19.43 3.97
C LEU A 169 -10.62 20.70 4.33
N THR A 170 -10.95 20.88 5.60
CA THR A 170 -11.60 22.13 6.06
C THR A 170 -10.74 23.36 5.76
N ASN A 171 -9.45 23.29 6.08
CA ASN A 171 -8.51 24.39 5.85
C ASN A 171 -8.22 24.66 4.36
N LEU A 172 -8.47 23.65 3.50
CA LEU A 172 -8.25 23.75 2.05
C LEU A 172 -9.51 24.16 1.27
N SER A 173 -10.66 24.24 1.93
CA SER A 173 -11.98 24.47 1.30
C SER A 173 -12.10 25.75 0.51
N GLU A 174 -11.33 26.80 0.85
CA GLU A 174 -11.31 28.07 0.12
C GLU A 174 -10.55 27.98 -1.22
N ARG A 175 -9.74 26.94 -1.37
CA ARG A 175 -8.90 26.75 -2.55
C ARG A 175 -9.58 25.89 -3.58
N LYS A 176 -10.41 26.26 -4.39
CA LYS A 176 -11.14 25.49 -5.44
C LYS A 176 -10.28 24.40 -6.14
N LEU A 177 -9.78 23.44 -5.38
CA LEU A 177 -8.90 22.36 -5.82
C LEU A 177 -9.72 21.16 -6.31
N SER A 178 -9.19 20.43 -7.29
CA SER A 178 -9.73 19.13 -7.71
C SER A 178 -9.53 18.07 -6.63
N PRO A 179 -10.23 16.93 -6.66
CA PRO A 179 -9.99 15.83 -5.72
C PRO A 179 -8.54 15.31 -5.74
N GLU A 180 -7.88 15.35 -6.89
CA GLU A 180 -6.48 14.95 -7.08
C GLU A 180 -5.57 15.93 -6.34
N GLU A 181 -5.74 17.23 -6.57
CA GLU A 181 -4.99 18.29 -5.88
C GLU A 181 -5.23 18.30 -4.37
N LEU A 182 -6.46 18.00 -3.93
CA LEU A 182 -6.79 17.83 -2.51
C LEU A 182 -6.07 16.63 -1.90
N SER A 183 -5.93 15.53 -2.65
CA SER A 183 -5.17 14.34 -2.20
C SER A 183 -3.71 14.69 -1.89
N GLU A 184 -3.09 15.53 -2.72
CA GLU A 184 -1.73 16.03 -2.49
C GLU A 184 -1.67 16.99 -1.29
N ALA A 185 -2.61 17.92 -1.25
CA ALA A 185 -2.62 19.01 -0.26
C ALA A 185 -2.90 18.55 1.18
N VAL A 186 -3.53 17.38 1.38
CA VAL A 186 -3.75 16.81 2.73
C VAL A 186 -2.55 16.07 3.30
N ARG A 187 -1.57 15.65 2.47
CA ARG A 187 -0.40 14.85 2.92
C ARG A 187 0.42 15.50 4.04
N PRO A 188 0.69 16.82 4.03
CA PRO A 188 1.39 17.46 5.14
C PRO A 188 0.70 17.27 6.50
N ALA A 189 -0.64 17.23 6.53
CA ALA A 189 -1.40 17.03 7.77
C ALA A 189 -1.22 15.63 8.39
N ILE A 190 -0.88 14.64 7.56
CA ILE A 190 -0.66 13.25 7.99
C ILE A 190 0.80 12.81 7.88
N SER A 191 1.71 13.77 7.68
CA SER A 191 3.15 13.51 7.51
C SER A 191 3.77 12.73 8.67
N SER A 192 3.34 12.96 9.91
CA SER A 192 3.79 12.21 11.07
C SER A 192 3.52 10.70 10.97
N LEU A 193 2.37 10.31 10.37
CA LEU A 193 2.05 8.90 10.13
C LEU A 193 2.91 8.30 9.01
N LEU A 194 3.26 9.09 8.00
CA LEU A 194 4.15 8.67 6.92
C LEU A 194 5.57 8.46 7.43
N ILE A 195 6.10 9.41 8.20
CA ILE A 195 7.45 9.33 8.77
C ILE A 195 7.58 8.11 9.70
N GLN A 196 6.59 7.83 10.55
CA GLN A 196 6.59 6.66 11.44
C GLN A 196 6.61 5.30 10.70
N LYS A 197 6.23 5.27 9.42
CA LYS A 197 6.35 4.06 8.59
C LYS A 197 7.76 3.85 8.03
N ILE A 198 8.52 4.91 7.88
CA ILE A 198 9.83 4.92 7.21
C ILE A 198 10.96 4.84 8.24
N SER A 199 10.78 5.46 9.40
CA SER A 199 11.81 5.54 10.44
C SER A 199 11.21 5.31 11.82
N ASN A 200 11.96 4.68 12.71
CA ASN A 200 11.61 4.60 14.11
C ASN A 200 11.75 5.98 14.79
N ILE A 201 10.98 6.20 15.87
CA ILE A 201 10.93 7.49 16.59
C ILE A 201 12.32 7.95 17.08
N ASN A 202 13.23 7.01 17.34
CA ASN A 202 14.57 7.29 17.89
C ASN A 202 15.69 7.25 16.84
N GLU A 203 15.36 7.09 15.57
CA GLU A 203 16.33 7.02 14.48
C GLU A 203 16.31 8.32 13.67
N SER A 204 17.49 8.78 13.26
CA SER A 204 17.60 9.91 12.35
C SER A 204 17.14 9.48 10.95
N LEU A 205 16.29 10.28 10.32
CA LEU A 205 15.86 10.06 8.95
C LEU A 205 16.94 10.59 7.99
N ASN A 206 17.53 9.70 7.21
CA ASN A 206 18.42 10.09 6.12
C ASN A 206 17.58 10.66 4.98
N VAL A 207 17.86 11.90 4.61
CA VAL A 207 17.14 12.62 3.54
C VAL A 207 18.10 13.02 2.43
N VAL A 208 17.61 13.01 1.20
CA VAL A 208 18.28 13.60 0.03
C VAL A 208 17.57 14.91 -0.27
N THR A 209 18.32 16.00 -0.37
CA THR A 209 17.79 17.32 -0.73
C THR A 209 18.42 17.80 -2.04
N PHE A 210 17.73 18.65 -2.75
CA PHE A 210 18.32 19.33 -3.89
C PHE A 210 19.35 20.37 -3.42
N ASN A 211 20.30 20.70 -4.31
CA ASN A 211 21.14 21.88 -4.12
C ASN A 211 20.23 23.11 -4.00
N PRO A 212 20.44 24.01 -3.00
CA PRO A 212 19.59 25.16 -2.76
C PRO A 212 19.36 26.07 -3.97
N GLU A 213 20.38 26.24 -4.81
CA GLU A 213 20.27 27.06 -6.03
C GLU A 213 19.35 26.40 -7.06
N PHE A 214 19.46 25.08 -7.22
CA PHE A 214 18.59 24.29 -8.10
C PHE A 214 17.14 24.28 -7.60
N GLU A 215 16.94 24.14 -6.29
CA GLU A 215 15.61 24.21 -5.68
C GLU A 215 14.93 25.58 -5.92
N GLN A 216 15.67 26.69 -5.72
CA GLN A 216 15.16 28.04 -5.98
C GLN A 216 14.81 28.24 -7.45
N MET A 217 15.60 27.69 -8.36
CA MET A 217 15.33 27.75 -9.80
C MET A 217 14.05 26.99 -10.15
N LEU A 218 13.84 25.77 -9.59
CA LEU A 218 12.60 24.98 -9.79
C LEU A 218 11.38 25.74 -9.26
N ILE A 219 11.49 26.36 -8.08
CA ILE A 219 10.42 27.15 -7.48
C ILE A 219 10.08 28.36 -8.36
N ALA A 220 11.10 29.05 -8.91
CA ALA A 220 10.89 30.18 -9.79
C ALA A 220 10.21 29.79 -11.11
N MET A 221 10.59 28.65 -11.68
CA MET A 221 9.96 28.07 -12.88
C MET A 221 8.50 27.68 -12.62
N SER A 222 8.23 26.99 -11.52
CA SER A 222 6.86 26.60 -11.13
C SER A 222 5.95 27.81 -10.97
N LYS A 223 6.43 28.92 -10.39
CA LYS A 223 5.67 30.16 -10.24
C LYS A 223 5.38 30.86 -11.58
N LYS A 224 6.24 30.69 -12.58
CA LYS A 224 6.06 31.28 -13.93
C LYS A 224 5.10 30.46 -14.80
N SER A 225 5.06 29.14 -14.63
CA SER A 225 4.31 28.22 -15.49
C SER A 225 2.80 28.10 -15.12
N GLY A 226 2.36 28.61 -13.97
CA GLY A 226 0.97 28.50 -13.55
C GLY A 226 0.49 27.04 -13.42
N SER A 227 -0.73 26.75 -13.89
CA SER A 227 -1.34 25.41 -13.81
C SER A 227 -0.93 24.46 -14.94
N GLU A 228 -0.12 24.87 -15.89
CA GLU A 228 0.25 24.07 -17.07
C GLU A 228 1.49 23.16 -16.87
N GLY A 229 2.00 23.05 -15.65
CA GLY A 229 3.19 22.24 -15.33
C GLY A 229 4.50 23.02 -15.47
N ILE A 230 5.60 22.44 -15.00
CA ILE A 230 6.93 23.04 -15.07
C ILE A 230 7.49 22.88 -16.48
N LEU A 231 7.61 23.98 -17.23
CA LEU A 231 8.35 23.99 -18.48
C LEU A 231 9.87 24.00 -18.14
N ILE A 232 10.48 22.83 -18.30
CA ILE A 232 11.92 22.68 -18.12
C ILE A 232 12.60 23.12 -19.42
N ASP A 233 13.56 24.05 -19.33
CA ASP A 233 14.39 24.44 -20.45
C ASP A 233 15.19 23.21 -20.92
N PRO A 234 15.15 22.89 -22.24
CA PRO A 234 15.91 21.74 -22.78
C PRO A 234 17.41 21.77 -22.47
N GLU A 235 18.01 22.93 -22.26
CA GLU A 235 19.41 23.07 -21.88
C GLU A 235 19.73 22.61 -20.44
N LEU A 236 18.71 22.36 -19.61
CA LEU A 236 18.85 21.86 -18.23
C LEU A 236 18.76 20.35 -18.11
N VAL A 237 18.52 19.64 -19.21
CA VAL A 237 18.36 18.17 -19.25
C VAL A 237 19.68 17.48 -19.66
N LEU A 238 20.72 18.23 -19.91
CA LEU A 238 22.10 17.76 -20.12
C LEU A 238 22.86 17.89 -18.80
#